data_63169adc807158e554a7a7ab16de18c2
#
_entry.id   63169adc807158e554a7a7ab16de18c2
#
_cell.length_a   1.000
_cell.length_b   1.000
_cell.length_c   1.000
_cell.angle_alpha   90.00
_cell.angle_beta   90.00
_cell.angle_gamma   90.00
#
_symmetry.space_group_name_H-M   'P 1'
#
loop_
_entity.id
_entity.type
_entity.pdbx_description
1 polymer ?
#
loop_
_entity_poly.entity_id
_entity_poly.type
_entity_poly.pdbx_seq_one_letter_code
_entity_poly.pdbx_strand_id
1 'polypeptide(L)'
;MKRNICMIPARAGSKRIKNKNIRELNGKPLISYIIESCINAHCFDEIYVNSESELIGEIATSHDINFYKRPQSLSTDKSTNDEFVLDFIKANKLTDCNIIQVLPTSPFITSAEIADFVETFTTGDVYSKNGTIGNIPSTTLVSVTENRIECLYQNEPINFNRLYPTPPSQELDPILSYACALMAWDVRSYIRNMTLYGCGYHGGNWRDSKTYIETYTLKGLSCIDIDNESDFQLAEAIMRSGHNTKQFKPKYYNSETKERIEDDVPSILVKDGVPNNDLHDCNNGVVNITSILDSKKQFKSWSKRVINTDSNSATLIQQLPGEGNRRHYHPNWNEWWYIVDGQWEWEVEGETKVVSKGDIVLIEKNKKHKITAIGK
;
A
#
# COMPACT_ATOMS: atom_id res chain seq x y z
N MET A 1 -28.98 -3.58 23.54
CA MET A 1 -27.93 -2.76 22.87
C MET A 1 -28.67 -1.83 21.91
N LYS A 2 -28.11 -0.63 21.65
CA LYS A 2 -28.60 0.24 20.57
C LYS A 2 -28.27 -0.38 19.23
N ARG A 3 -29.12 -0.12 18.22
CA ARG A 3 -28.82 -0.53 16.84
C ARG A 3 -27.64 0.26 16.28
N ASN A 4 -26.81 -0.40 15.48
CA ASN A 4 -25.71 0.21 14.76
C ASN A 4 -26.06 0.31 13.28
N ILE A 5 -26.21 1.54 12.78
CA ILE A 5 -26.55 1.85 11.39
C ILE A 5 -25.28 2.32 10.66
N CYS A 6 -24.85 1.56 9.67
CA CYS A 6 -23.74 1.99 8.82
C CYS A 6 -24.26 2.95 7.74
N MET A 7 -23.54 4.04 7.54
CA MET A 7 -23.79 5.00 6.44
C MET A 7 -22.52 5.21 5.61
N ILE A 8 -22.57 4.88 4.33
CA ILE A 8 -21.47 5.05 3.37
C ILE A 8 -21.83 6.25 2.46
N PRO A 9 -21.32 7.46 2.73
CA PRO A 9 -21.63 8.62 1.91
C PRO A 9 -20.80 8.61 0.62
N ALA A 10 -21.47 8.69 -0.53
CA ALA A 10 -20.83 8.69 -1.82
C ALA A 10 -21.54 9.65 -2.79
N ARG A 11 -20.89 10.72 -3.21
CA ARG A 11 -21.42 11.58 -4.27
C ARG A 11 -20.79 11.24 -5.63
N ALA A 12 -21.54 11.43 -6.72
CA ALA A 12 -21.03 11.25 -8.08
C ALA A 12 -20.06 12.37 -8.51
N GLY A 13 -20.33 13.62 -8.06
CA GLY A 13 -19.66 14.83 -8.50
C GLY A 13 -18.27 15.07 -7.91
N SER A 14 -17.34 14.10 -7.94
CA SER A 14 -15.97 14.30 -7.47
C SER A 14 -15.15 15.13 -8.44
N LYS A 15 -14.51 16.24 -7.98
CA LYS A 15 -13.74 17.17 -8.81
C LYS A 15 -12.28 16.77 -9.00
N ARG A 16 -11.60 16.37 -7.92
CA ARG A 16 -10.17 16.01 -7.95
C ARG A 16 -9.90 14.73 -8.74
N ILE A 17 -10.81 13.76 -8.61
CA ILE A 17 -10.83 12.53 -9.42
C ILE A 17 -12.25 12.39 -9.96
N LYS A 18 -12.41 12.44 -11.29
CA LYS A 18 -13.73 12.33 -11.92
C LYS A 18 -14.39 11.00 -11.55
N ASN A 19 -15.62 11.05 -11.06
CA ASN A 19 -16.41 9.87 -10.68
C ASN A 19 -15.69 8.93 -9.69
N LYS A 20 -14.93 9.46 -8.74
CA LYS A 20 -14.03 8.72 -7.83
C LYS A 20 -14.65 7.45 -7.26
N ASN A 21 -15.84 7.52 -6.70
CA ASN A 21 -16.48 6.41 -5.98
C ASN A 21 -16.86 5.22 -6.88
N ILE A 22 -17.07 5.44 -8.16
CA ILE A 22 -17.41 4.40 -9.16
C ILE A 22 -16.25 4.08 -10.09
N ARG A 23 -15.12 4.79 -9.97
CA ARG A 23 -13.92 4.49 -10.73
C ARG A 23 -13.39 3.13 -10.29
N GLU A 24 -13.02 2.29 -11.25
CA GLU A 24 -12.48 0.98 -10.96
C GLU A 24 -11.06 1.06 -10.38
N LEU A 25 -10.90 0.44 -9.23
CA LEU A 25 -9.65 0.16 -8.58
C LEU A 25 -9.42 -1.35 -8.67
N ASN A 26 -8.40 -1.80 -9.43
CA ASN A 26 -8.12 -3.21 -9.64
C ASN A 26 -9.36 -4.04 -10.09
N GLY A 27 -10.13 -3.48 -11.05
CA GLY A 27 -11.28 -4.14 -11.68
C GLY A 27 -12.60 -4.13 -10.89
N LYS A 28 -12.69 -3.34 -9.81
CA LYS A 28 -13.88 -3.20 -8.99
C LYS A 28 -14.12 -1.72 -8.62
N PRO A 29 -15.36 -1.19 -8.64
CA PRO A 29 -15.65 0.18 -8.21
C PRO A 29 -15.08 0.47 -6.82
N LEU A 30 -14.47 1.65 -6.64
CA LEU A 30 -13.85 2.03 -5.38
C LEU A 30 -14.77 1.83 -4.17
N ILE A 31 -16.02 2.24 -4.27
CA ILE A 31 -17.02 2.12 -3.19
C ILE A 31 -17.26 0.65 -2.77
N SER A 32 -17.13 -0.32 -3.69
CA SER A 32 -17.41 -1.72 -3.42
C SER A 32 -16.48 -2.32 -2.37
N TYR A 33 -15.24 -1.84 -2.26
CA TYR A 33 -14.29 -2.31 -1.23
C TYR A 33 -14.83 -2.06 0.18
N ILE A 34 -15.33 -0.85 0.42
CA ILE A 34 -15.89 -0.48 1.73
C ILE A 34 -17.23 -1.14 1.98
N ILE A 35 -18.08 -1.27 0.97
CA ILE A 35 -19.35 -2.01 1.10
C ILE A 35 -19.06 -3.44 1.59
N GLU A 36 -18.14 -4.16 0.93
CA GLU A 36 -17.77 -5.52 1.31
C GLU A 36 -17.14 -5.59 2.70
N SER A 37 -16.27 -4.62 3.06
CA SER A 37 -15.70 -4.57 4.40
C SER A 37 -16.78 -4.36 5.47
N CYS A 38 -17.78 -3.50 5.22
CA CYS A 38 -18.89 -3.27 6.13
C CYS A 38 -19.79 -4.50 6.28
N ILE A 39 -20.09 -5.19 5.19
CA ILE A 39 -20.88 -6.45 5.22
C ILE A 39 -20.15 -7.51 6.05
N ASN A 40 -18.86 -7.72 5.75
CA ASN A 40 -18.03 -8.73 6.41
C ASN A 40 -17.66 -8.41 7.87
N ALA A 41 -17.88 -7.18 8.33
CA ALA A 41 -17.68 -6.81 9.73
C ALA A 41 -18.73 -7.40 10.68
N HIS A 42 -19.92 -7.77 10.18
CA HIS A 42 -21.01 -8.39 10.91
C HIS A 42 -21.42 -7.66 12.22
N CYS A 43 -21.22 -6.33 12.27
CA CYS A 43 -21.47 -5.51 13.46
C CYS A 43 -22.56 -4.45 13.25
N PHE A 44 -23.22 -4.44 12.08
CA PHE A 44 -24.28 -3.51 11.72
C PHE A 44 -25.63 -4.20 11.63
N ASP A 45 -26.67 -3.51 12.12
CA ASP A 45 -28.07 -3.93 11.94
C ASP A 45 -28.60 -3.58 10.54
N GLU A 46 -28.11 -2.45 10.00
CA GLU A 46 -28.46 -1.98 8.67
C GLU A 46 -27.25 -1.25 8.05
N ILE A 47 -27.07 -1.44 6.74
CA ILE A 47 -26.02 -0.75 5.96
C ILE A 47 -26.69 0.05 4.84
N TYR A 48 -26.34 1.33 4.74
CA TYR A 48 -26.87 2.26 3.74
C TYR A 48 -25.75 2.89 2.92
N VAL A 49 -25.92 2.92 1.61
CA VAL A 49 -25.22 3.89 0.76
C VAL A 49 -26.06 5.14 0.67
N ASN A 50 -25.46 6.29 0.99
CA ASN A 50 -26.11 7.61 0.99
C ASN A 50 -25.57 8.42 -0.20
N SER A 51 -26.35 8.51 -1.30
CA SER A 51 -25.93 9.15 -2.54
C SER A 51 -27.12 9.74 -3.31
N GLU A 52 -26.85 10.78 -4.11
CA GLU A 52 -27.80 11.34 -5.09
C GLU A 52 -27.84 10.56 -6.40
N SER A 53 -26.84 9.72 -6.65
CA SER A 53 -26.64 9.01 -7.93
C SER A 53 -27.35 7.68 -7.96
N GLU A 54 -28.21 7.47 -8.96
CA GLU A 54 -28.86 6.16 -9.20
C GLU A 54 -27.83 5.07 -9.49
N LEU A 55 -26.77 5.37 -10.25
CA LEU A 55 -25.71 4.41 -10.55
C LEU A 55 -25.01 3.91 -9.28
N ILE A 56 -24.79 4.79 -8.29
CA ILE A 56 -24.25 4.38 -6.99
C ILE A 56 -25.31 3.57 -6.23
N GLY A 57 -26.58 3.89 -6.39
CA GLY A 57 -27.69 3.10 -5.84
C GLY A 57 -27.78 1.68 -6.44
N GLU A 58 -27.55 1.53 -7.74
CA GLU A 58 -27.46 0.22 -8.41
C GLU A 58 -26.32 -0.62 -7.83
N ILE A 59 -25.16 -0.02 -7.55
CA ILE A 59 -24.04 -0.71 -6.89
C ILE A 59 -24.46 -1.18 -5.49
N ALA A 60 -25.11 -0.33 -4.69
CA ALA A 60 -25.59 -0.72 -3.36
C ALA A 60 -26.56 -1.91 -3.44
N THR A 61 -27.53 -1.85 -4.35
CA THR A 61 -28.52 -2.91 -4.59
C THR A 61 -27.86 -4.21 -5.03
N SER A 62 -26.81 -4.13 -5.87
CA SER A 62 -26.07 -5.33 -6.31
C SER A 62 -25.31 -6.04 -5.18
N HIS A 63 -25.06 -5.36 -4.06
CA HIS A 63 -24.47 -5.92 -2.84
C HIS A 63 -25.53 -6.27 -1.77
N ASP A 64 -26.81 -6.19 -2.10
CA ASP A 64 -27.96 -6.47 -1.21
C ASP A 64 -27.97 -5.59 0.06
N ILE A 65 -27.58 -4.32 -0.06
CA ILE A 65 -27.64 -3.31 1.01
C ILE A 65 -28.57 -2.16 0.65
N ASN A 66 -28.96 -1.39 1.67
CA ASN A 66 -29.92 -0.32 1.48
C ASN A 66 -29.32 0.88 0.73
N PHE A 67 -30.14 1.53 -0.08
CA PHE A 67 -29.82 2.78 -0.73
C PHE A 67 -30.69 3.90 -0.19
N TYR A 68 -30.06 4.95 0.32
CA TYR A 68 -30.73 6.21 0.66
C TYR A 68 -30.44 7.25 -0.41
N LYS A 69 -31.47 7.61 -1.18
CA LYS A 69 -31.37 8.64 -2.22
C LYS A 69 -31.34 10.02 -1.58
N ARG A 70 -30.13 10.56 -1.45
CA ARG A 70 -29.89 11.89 -0.88
C ARG A 70 -30.42 12.99 -1.80
N PRO A 71 -31.03 14.06 -1.27
CA PRO A 71 -31.38 15.23 -2.07
C PRO A 71 -30.19 15.82 -2.83
N GLN A 72 -30.37 16.18 -4.10
CA GLN A 72 -29.34 16.77 -4.96
C GLN A 72 -28.70 18.03 -4.34
N SER A 73 -29.49 18.82 -3.61
CA SER A 73 -29.03 20.03 -2.90
C SER A 73 -27.97 19.74 -1.83
N LEU A 74 -27.95 18.52 -1.28
CA LEU A 74 -26.98 18.07 -0.27
C LEU A 74 -25.79 17.29 -0.87
N SER A 75 -25.63 17.35 -2.20
CA SER A 75 -24.53 16.69 -2.92
C SER A 75 -23.61 17.68 -3.64
N THR A 76 -23.70 18.95 -3.28
CA THR A 76 -22.88 20.04 -3.82
C THR A 76 -21.53 20.15 -3.11
N ASP A 77 -20.61 20.93 -3.67
CA ASP A 77 -19.30 21.21 -3.03
C ASP A 77 -19.42 22.05 -1.75
N LYS A 78 -20.58 22.68 -1.52
CA LYS A 78 -20.85 23.50 -0.33
C LYS A 78 -21.58 22.71 0.75
N SER A 79 -22.11 21.53 0.40
CA SER A 79 -22.83 20.68 1.36
C SER A 79 -21.88 20.12 2.39
N THR A 80 -22.18 20.33 3.64
CA THR A 80 -21.39 19.84 4.78
C THR A 80 -21.76 18.42 5.15
N ASN A 81 -20.87 17.74 5.85
CA ASN A 81 -21.17 16.42 6.41
C ASN A 81 -22.36 16.49 7.38
N ASP A 82 -22.42 17.52 8.19
CA ASP A 82 -23.50 17.74 9.15
C ASP A 82 -24.88 17.81 8.49
N GLU A 83 -24.99 18.47 7.35
CA GLU A 83 -26.25 18.62 6.63
C GLU A 83 -26.79 17.29 6.12
N PHE A 84 -25.96 16.49 5.42
CA PHE A 84 -26.47 15.25 4.84
C PHE A 84 -26.62 14.12 5.87
N VAL A 85 -25.86 14.12 6.98
CA VAL A 85 -26.04 13.18 8.09
C VAL A 85 -27.37 13.50 8.82
N LEU A 86 -27.62 14.78 9.11
CA LEU A 86 -28.87 15.19 9.75
C LEU A 86 -30.10 14.88 8.89
N ASP A 87 -29.99 15.09 7.57
CA ASP A 87 -31.03 14.73 6.60
C ASP A 87 -31.29 13.23 6.60
N PHE A 88 -30.24 12.41 6.55
CA PHE A 88 -30.34 10.96 6.65
C PHE A 88 -31.02 10.49 7.95
N ILE A 89 -30.64 11.06 9.09
CA ILE A 89 -31.27 10.78 10.39
C ILE A 89 -32.77 11.08 10.35
N LYS A 90 -33.15 12.26 9.87
CA LYS A 90 -34.55 12.71 9.83
C LYS A 90 -35.39 11.88 8.86
N ALA A 91 -34.88 11.63 7.66
CA ALA A 91 -35.61 10.90 6.63
C ALA A 91 -35.87 9.44 7.03
N ASN A 92 -34.94 8.80 7.69
CA ASN A 92 -35.07 7.42 8.18
C ASN A 92 -35.65 7.34 9.61
N LYS A 93 -36.08 8.48 10.19
CA LYS A 93 -36.68 8.56 11.54
C LYS A 93 -35.83 7.89 12.63
N LEU A 94 -34.51 8.02 12.53
CA LEU A 94 -33.58 7.42 13.47
C LEU A 94 -33.58 8.20 14.79
N THR A 95 -33.72 7.51 15.93
CA THR A 95 -33.84 8.17 17.25
C THR A 95 -32.92 7.57 18.32
N ASP A 96 -32.95 6.27 18.53
CA ASP A 96 -32.20 5.59 19.58
C ASP A 96 -31.29 4.51 18.96
N CYS A 97 -30.31 4.98 18.22
CA CYS A 97 -29.33 4.15 17.54
C CYS A 97 -27.99 4.88 17.43
N ASN A 98 -27.01 4.18 16.97
CA ASN A 98 -25.72 4.72 16.59
C ASN A 98 -25.64 4.83 15.07
N ILE A 99 -25.00 5.88 14.57
CA ILE A 99 -24.60 5.97 13.16
C ILE A 99 -23.10 5.82 13.08
N ILE A 100 -22.67 4.93 12.22
CA ILE A 100 -21.27 4.72 11.88
C ILE A 100 -21.08 5.09 10.42
N GLN A 101 -20.37 6.18 10.19
CA GLN A 101 -20.01 6.63 8.83
C GLN A 101 -18.69 5.96 8.43
N VAL A 102 -18.69 5.34 7.26
CA VAL A 102 -17.49 4.70 6.67
C VAL A 102 -17.25 5.30 5.29
N LEU A 103 -16.09 5.94 5.09
CA LEU A 103 -15.81 6.63 3.84
C LEU A 103 -15.27 5.68 2.75
N PRO A 104 -15.81 5.75 1.53
CA PRO A 104 -15.35 4.91 0.41
C PRO A 104 -13.95 5.26 -0.09
N THR A 105 -13.40 6.39 0.33
CA THR A 105 -12.05 6.84 -0.07
C THR A 105 -10.91 6.14 0.65
N SER A 106 -11.21 5.30 1.65
CA SER A 106 -10.23 4.52 2.41
C SER A 106 -10.39 3.01 2.15
N PRO A 107 -10.07 2.52 0.93
CA PRO A 107 -10.43 1.16 0.47
C PRO A 107 -9.68 0.03 1.18
N PHE A 108 -8.69 0.35 1.99
CA PHE A 108 -7.88 -0.64 2.72
C PHE A 108 -8.36 -0.87 4.16
N ILE A 109 -9.40 -0.17 4.60
CA ILE A 109 -10.04 -0.44 5.90
C ILE A 109 -10.62 -1.86 5.88
N THR A 110 -10.20 -2.66 6.84
CA THR A 110 -10.61 -4.06 6.94
C THR A 110 -11.90 -4.23 7.74
N SER A 111 -12.61 -5.33 7.50
CA SER A 111 -13.80 -5.69 8.29
C SER A 111 -13.49 -5.86 9.79
N ALA A 112 -12.30 -6.35 10.12
CA ALA A 112 -11.85 -6.49 11.51
C ALA A 112 -11.66 -5.12 12.19
N GLU A 113 -11.07 -4.13 11.48
CA GLU A 113 -10.93 -2.77 12.01
C GLU A 113 -12.27 -2.06 12.17
N ILE A 114 -13.22 -2.29 11.26
CA ILE A 114 -14.59 -1.77 11.39
C ILE A 114 -15.26 -2.37 12.63
N ALA A 115 -15.16 -3.67 12.84
CA ALA A 115 -15.75 -4.33 14.01
C ALA A 115 -15.12 -3.84 15.32
N ASP A 116 -13.81 -3.73 15.40
CA ASP A 116 -13.06 -3.21 16.55
C ASP A 116 -13.42 -1.73 16.84
N PHE A 117 -13.54 -0.91 15.79
CA PHE A 117 -14.01 0.48 15.92
C PHE A 117 -15.42 0.58 16.51
N VAL A 118 -16.35 -0.25 16.02
CA VAL A 118 -17.73 -0.28 16.53
C VAL A 118 -17.79 -0.82 17.94
N GLU A 119 -17.02 -1.83 18.29
CA GLU A 119 -16.88 -2.36 19.65
C GLU A 119 -16.33 -1.28 20.59
N THR A 120 -15.23 -0.61 20.23
CA THR A 120 -14.66 0.50 20.99
C THR A 120 -15.71 1.59 21.27
N PHE A 121 -16.49 1.96 20.24
CA PHE A 121 -17.55 2.97 20.39
C PHE A 121 -18.68 2.55 21.31
N THR A 122 -19.09 1.29 21.26
CA THR A 122 -20.29 0.79 21.99
C THR A 122 -19.98 0.34 23.40
N THR A 123 -18.78 -0.13 23.70
CA THR A 123 -18.35 -0.56 25.05
C THR A 123 -17.85 0.58 25.90
N GLY A 124 -17.29 1.63 25.26
CA GLY A 124 -16.75 2.79 25.97
C GLY A 124 -15.53 2.47 26.81
N ASP A 125 -14.69 1.54 26.39
CA ASP A 125 -13.42 1.25 27.04
C ASP A 125 -12.41 2.36 26.75
N VAL A 126 -12.53 3.46 27.52
CA VAL A 126 -11.62 4.61 27.42
C VAL A 126 -10.31 4.29 28.11
N TYR A 127 -9.27 4.05 27.34
CA TYR A 127 -7.90 4.05 27.84
C TYR A 127 -7.34 5.48 27.87
N SER A 128 -7.47 6.15 29.02
CA SER A 128 -6.71 7.39 29.23
C SER A 128 -5.24 7.07 29.52
N LYS A 129 -4.32 8.01 29.24
CA LYS A 129 -2.89 7.92 29.65
C LYS A 129 -2.68 7.62 31.14
N ASN A 130 -3.71 7.76 31.97
CA ASN A 130 -3.67 7.60 33.44
C ASN A 130 -4.46 6.39 33.96
N GLY A 131 -4.88 5.45 33.09
CA GLY A 131 -5.67 4.29 33.47
C GLY A 131 -7.16 4.39 33.07
N THR A 132 -7.89 3.30 33.17
CA THR A 132 -9.31 3.19 32.77
C THR A 132 -10.18 4.16 33.55
N ILE A 133 -10.86 5.09 32.87
CA ILE A 133 -11.83 6.02 33.50
C ILE A 133 -13.25 5.46 33.37
N GLY A 134 -13.48 4.19 33.65
CA GLY A 134 -14.82 3.60 33.68
C GLY A 134 -15.53 3.54 32.31
N ASN A 135 -16.55 2.69 32.22
CA ASN A 135 -17.38 2.53 30.99
C ASN A 135 -18.35 3.71 30.83
N ILE A 136 -17.89 4.80 30.24
CA ILE A 136 -18.78 5.88 29.77
C ILE A 136 -18.89 5.71 28.26
N PRO A 137 -20.05 5.31 27.71
CA PRO A 137 -20.22 5.20 26.26
C PRO A 137 -19.85 6.51 25.57
N SER A 138 -18.98 6.43 24.58
CA SER A 138 -18.61 7.57 23.75
C SER A 138 -19.84 8.13 23.03
N THR A 139 -19.94 9.45 22.98
CA THR A 139 -20.99 10.09 22.17
C THR A 139 -20.51 10.35 20.74
N THR A 140 -19.21 10.39 20.55
CA THR A 140 -18.55 10.57 19.25
C THR A 140 -17.20 9.84 19.28
N LEU A 141 -16.95 9.01 18.29
CA LEU A 141 -15.65 8.36 18.05
C LEU A 141 -15.20 8.71 16.63
N VAL A 142 -13.94 9.14 16.48
CA VAL A 142 -13.38 9.54 15.19
C VAL A 142 -12.07 8.82 14.92
N SER A 143 -11.88 8.36 13.68
CA SER A 143 -10.60 7.79 13.28
C SER A 143 -9.56 8.88 13.04
N VAL A 144 -8.33 8.61 13.49
CA VAL A 144 -7.17 9.48 13.36
C VAL A 144 -5.95 8.71 12.86
N THR A 145 -5.01 9.44 12.28
CA THR A 145 -3.63 8.96 12.06
C THR A 145 -2.72 9.57 13.10
N GLU A 146 -1.76 8.81 13.58
CA GLU A 146 -0.74 9.28 14.52
C GLU A 146 0.57 9.57 13.78
N ASN A 147 1.06 10.79 13.88
CA ASN A 147 2.33 11.22 13.31
C ASN A 147 3.29 11.65 14.40
N ARG A 148 4.49 11.02 14.44
CA ARG A 148 5.59 11.37 15.35
C ARG A 148 6.70 12.09 14.60
N ILE A 149 6.35 13.23 14.02
CA ILE A 149 7.26 14.12 13.31
C ILE A 149 7.20 15.51 13.93
N GLU A 150 8.25 16.29 13.74
CA GLU A 150 8.27 17.69 14.15
C GLU A 150 7.24 18.49 13.35
N CYS A 151 6.29 19.10 14.03
CA CYS A 151 5.21 19.86 13.41
C CYS A 151 5.27 21.33 13.75
N LEU A 152 4.92 22.16 12.76
CA LEU A 152 4.81 23.61 12.90
C LEU A 152 3.38 24.06 12.60
N TYR A 153 2.89 25.03 13.36
CA TYR A 153 1.69 25.79 13.04
C TYR A 153 2.04 27.28 12.99
N GLN A 154 1.82 27.94 11.85
CA GLN A 154 2.18 29.34 11.62
C GLN A 154 3.67 29.65 12.00
N ASN A 155 4.57 28.74 11.61
CA ASN A 155 6.01 28.74 11.90
C ASN A 155 6.37 28.53 13.38
N GLU A 156 5.44 28.24 14.27
CA GLU A 156 5.71 27.90 15.67
C GLU A 156 5.63 26.38 15.89
N PRO A 157 6.55 25.81 16.70
CA PRO A 157 6.51 24.40 17.05
C PRO A 157 5.24 24.00 17.79
N ILE A 158 4.68 22.82 17.44
CA ILE A 158 3.52 22.25 18.13
C ILE A 158 3.98 21.21 19.16
N ASN A 159 4.89 20.30 18.79
CA ASN A 159 5.26 19.13 19.57
C ASN A 159 6.76 19.00 19.84
N PHE A 160 7.51 20.08 19.68
CA PHE A 160 8.92 20.15 20.07
C PHE A 160 9.29 21.56 20.55
N ASN A 161 10.44 21.69 21.19
CA ASN A 161 10.93 23.00 21.70
C ASN A 161 12.24 23.34 21.02
N ARG A 162 12.30 24.49 20.33
CA ARG A 162 13.49 24.98 19.61
C ARG A 162 14.67 25.32 20.55
N LEU A 163 14.46 25.48 21.85
CA LEU A 163 15.47 25.82 22.82
C LEU A 163 16.24 24.61 23.39
N TYR A 164 15.81 23.40 23.02
CA TYR A 164 16.41 22.14 23.46
C TYR A 164 16.78 21.27 22.25
N PRO A 165 17.73 20.34 22.40
CA PRO A 165 18.00 19.33 21.38
C PRO A 165 16.74 18.57 21.04
N THR A 166 16.50 18.32 19.75
CA THR A 166 15.36 17.52 19.29
C THR A 166 15.48 16.09 19.81
N PRO A 167 14.47 15.55 20.49
CA PRO A 167 14.46 14.16 20.91
C PRO A 167 14.37 13.22 19.72
N PRO A 168 14.73 11.92 19.86
CA PRO A 168 14.43 10.91 18.87
C PRO A 168 12.93 10.90 18.51
N SER A 169 12.59 10.63 17.23
CA SER A 169 11.22 10.75 16.75
C SER A 169 10.19 9.91 17.55
N GLN A 170 10.61 8.77 18.11
CA GLN A 170 9.78 7.93 18.97
C GLN A 170 9.45 8.56 20.32
N GLU A 171 10.18 9.57 20.75
CA GLU A 171 9.98 10.30 22.01
C GLU A 171 9.18 11.61 21.81
N LEU A 172 8.96 12.01 20.56
CA LEU A 172 8.10 13.17 20.25
C LEU A 172 6.66 12.91 20.68
N ASP A 173 6.00 13.93 21.19
CA ASP A 173 4.56 13.89 21.39
C ASP A 173 3.85 13.71 20.06
N PRO A 174 2.97 12.67 19.94
CA PRO A 174 2.29 12.40 18.67
C PRO A 174 1.30 13.50 18.32
N ILE A 175 1.28 13.88 17.06
CA ILE A 175 0.21 14.72 16.49
C ILE A 175 -0.85 13.79 15.88
N LEU A 176 -2.08 13.94 16.35
CA LEU A 176 -3.24 13.23 15.80
C LEU A 176 -3.90 14.07 14.70
N SER A 177 -4.04 13.48 13.54
CA SER A 177 -4.75 14.07 12.40
C SER A 177 -6.02 13.29 12.13
N TYR A 178 -7.15 13.97 11.91
CA TYR A 178 -8.39 13.31 11.51
C TYR A 178 -8.18 12.53 10.19
N ALA A 179 -8.39 11.23 10.25
CA ALA A 179 -8.38 10.37 9.06
C ALA A 179 -9.75 10.40 8.35
N CYS A 180 -10.80 10.74 9.08
CA CYS A 180 -12.20 10.80 8.60
C CYS A 180 -12.73 9.49 7.98
N ALA A 181 -11.97 8.42 7.98
CA ALA A 181 -12.32 7.15 7.36
C ALA A 181 -13.46 6.42 8.08
N LEU A 182 -13.42 6.44 9.41
CA LEU A 182 -14.43 5.90 10.31
C LEU A 182 -14.86 6.97 11.31
N MET A 183 -16.16 7.16 11.46
CA MET A 183 -16.74 8.08 12.43
C MET A 183 -18.02 7.49 12.99
N ALA A 184 -18.24 7.63 14.30
CA ALA A 184 -19.44 7.14 14.96
C ALA A 184 -20.06 8.20 15.84
N TRP A 185 -21.39 8.22 15.87
CA TRP A 185 -22.18 9.12 16.72
C TRP A 185 -23.37 8.42 17.35
N ASP A 186 -23.61 8.72 18.61
CA ASP A 186 -24.93 8.52 19.20
C ASP A 186 -25.92 9.52 18.61
N VAL A 187 -27.03 9.04 18.03
CA VAL A 187 -27.98 9.88 17.28
C VAL A 187 -28.60 10.97 18.16
N ARG A 188 -28.91 10.68 19.41
CA ARG A 188 -29.50 11.70 20.32
C ARG A 188 -28.48 12.81 20.60
N SER A 189 -27.25 12.43 20.85
CA SER A 189 -26.15 13.38 21.06
C SER A 189 -25.85 14.19 19.79
N TYR A 190 -25.87 13.56 18.62
CA TYR A 190 -25.71 14.24 17.34
C TYR A 190 -26.80 15.29 17.12
N ILE A 191 -28.08 14.94 17.25
CA ILE A 191 -29.20 15.86 17.09
C ILE A 191 -29.11 17.02 18.10
N ARG A 192 -28.77 16.72 19.35
CA ARG A 192 -28.57 17.73 20.40
C ARG A 192 -27.48 18.72 20.01
N ASN A 193 -26.32 18.23 19.55
CA ASN A 193 -25.21 19.08 19.17
C ASN A 193 -25.54 19.92 17.95
N MET A 194 -26.22 19.37 16.95
CA MET A 194 -26.75 20.14 15.81
C MET A 194 -27.69 21.26 16.22
N THR A 195 -28.56 21.01 17.20
CA THR A 195 -29.54 22.00 17.69
C THR A 195 -28.85 23.11 18.49
N LEU A 196 -27.90 22.77 19.34
CA LEU A 196 -27.26 23.73 20.25
C LEU A 196 -26.10 24.51 19.61
N TYR A 197 -25.34 23.85 18.73
CA TYR A 197 -24.06 24.37 18.22
C TYR A 197 -24.01 24.45 16.69
N GLY A 198 -24.99 23.91 15.99
CA GLY A 198 -24.97 23.82 14.53
C GLY A 198 -23.93 22.84 13.98
N CYS A 199 -23.34 21.98 14.82
CA CYS A 199 -22.30 21.04 14.45
C CYS A 199 -22.46 19.75 15.27
N GLY A 200 -22.69 18.61 14.59
CA GLY A 200 -22.74 17.27 15.16
C GLY A 200 -21.48 16.46 14.89
N TYR A 201 -20.85 16.72 13.76
CA TYR A 201 -19.73 15.95 13.21
C TYR A 201 -18.54 15.83 14.16
N HIS A 202 -18.09 16.93 14.74
CA HIS A 202 -16.97 16.97 15.69
C HIS A 202 -17.42 16.81 17.15
N GLY A 203 -18.62 16.31 17.39
CA GLY A 203 -19.10 16.04 18.75
C GLY A 203 -19.52 17.27 19.56
N GLY A 204 -19.62 18.45 18.95
CA GLY A 204 -20.08 19.67 19.61
C GLY A 204 -19.03 20.34 20.51
N ASN A 205 -19.48 20.99 21.58
CA ASN A 205 -18.58 21.79 22.44
C ASN A 205 -17.81 20.92 23.44
N TRP A 206 -16.51 20.86 23.34
CA TRP A 206 -15.61 20.13 24.27
C TRP A 206 -15.74 20.56 25.74
N ARG A 207 -16.31 21.72 26.01
CA ARG A 207 -16.60 22.19 27.38
C ARG A 207 -17.91 21.63 27.93
N ASP A 208 -18.69 20.96 27.14
CA ASP A 208 -19.92 20.31 27.59
C ASP A 208 -19.58 18.89 28.11
N SER A 209 -19.68 18.72 29.43
CA SER A 209 -19.41 17.43 30.11
C SER A 209 -20.32 16.27 29.62
N LYS A 210 -21.34 16.54 28.83
CA LYS A 210 -22.22 15.53 28.22
C LYS A 210 -21.81 15.11 26.83
N THR A 211 -20.78 15.74 26.27
CA THR A 211 -20.20 15.38 24.96
C THR A 211 -18.80 14.86 25.18
N TYR A 212 -18.62 13.60 24.91
CA TYR A 212 -17.32 12.95 25.00
C TYR A 212 -16.87 12.49 23.60
N ILE A 213 -15.71 12.97 23.17
CA ILE A 213 -15.10 12.65 21.89
C ILE A 213 -13.90 11.78 22.15
N GLU A 214 -13.87 10.64 21.51
CA GLU A 214 -12.74 9.73 21.52
C GLU A 214 -12.08 9.64 20.14
N THR A 215 -10.86 9.15 20.14
CA THR A 215 -10.09 8.93 18.91
C THR A 215 -9.72 7.45 18.80
N TYR A 216 -9.83 6.93 17.56
CA TYR A 216 -9.42 5.59 17.17
C TYR A 216 -8.26 5.71 16.17
N THR A 217 -7.09 5.17 16.51
CA THR A 217 -5.89 5.31 15.68
C THR A 217 -5.82 4.23 14.62
N LEU A 218 -5.91 4.63 13.34
CA LEU A 218 -5.68 3.76 12.19
C LEU A 218 -4.19 3.45 12.03
N LYS A 219 -3.88 2.28 11.44
CA LYS A 219 -2.50 1.83 11.24
C LYS A 219 -2.28 1.26 9.84
N GLY A 220 -1.04 1.37 9.37
CA GLY A 220 -0.63 0.76 8.10
C GLY A 220 -1.42 1.27 6.90
N LEU A 221 -1.91 0.36 6.07
CA LEU A 221 -2.61 0.71 4.83
C LEU A 221 -3.97 1.38 5.06
N SER A 222 -4.60 1.18 6.22
CA SER A 222 -5.88 1.80 6.57
C SER A 222 -5.76 3.33 6.72
N CYS A 223 -4.53 3.86 6.83
CA CYS A 223 -4.27 5.30 6.82
C CYS A 223 -4.32 5.93 5.41
N ILE A 224 -4.45 5.13 4.35
CA ILE A 224 -4.47 5.63 2.98
C ILE A 224 -5.87 6.12 2.65
N ASP A 225 -5.97 7.43 2.35
CA ASP A 225 -7.16 8.08 1.84
C ASP A 225 -6.93 8.53 0.40
N ILE A 226 -7.85 8.20 -0.49
CA ILE A 226 -7.76 8.54 -1.92
C ILE A 226 -8.42 9.88 -2.16
N ASP A 227 -7.62 10.93 -2.31
CA ASP A 227 -8.10 12.28 -2.52
C ASP A 227 -7.73 12.88 -3.88
N ASN A 228 -6.64 12.43 -4.46
CA ASN A 228 -6.11 12.89 -5.75
C ASN A 228 -5.61 11.72 -6.60
N GLU A 229 -5.17 12.00 -7.83
CA GLU A 229 -4.76 10.98 -8.79
C GLU A 229 -3.55 10.18 -8.33
N SER A 230 -2.59 10.80 -7.64
CA SER A 230 -1.42 10.09 -7.10
C SER A 230 -1.79 9.09 -6.01
N ASP A 231 -2.79 9.41 -5.18
CA ASP A 231 -3.29 8.48 -4.16
C ASP A 231 -3.97 7.27 -4.81
N PHE A 232 -4.74 7.53 -5.90
CA PHE A 232 -5.39 6.47 -6.65
C PHE A 232 -4.37 5.52 -7.29
N GLN A 233 -3.33 6.07 -7.92
CA GLN A 233 -2.24 5.28 -8.51
C GLN A 233 -1.47 4.48 -7.46
N LEU A 234 -1.23 5.06 -6.28
CA LEU A 234 -0.62 4.35 -5.15
C LEU A 234 -1.51 3.17 -4.71
N ALA A 235 -2.81 3.39 -4.55
CA ALA A 235 -3.74 2.33 -4.19
C ALA A 235 -3.78 1.21 -5.25
N GLU A 236 -3.78 1.55 -6.55
CA GLU A 236 -3.67 0.56 -7.63
C GLU A 236 -2.38 -0.27 -7.55
N ALA A 237 -1.24 0.38 -7.33
CA ALA A 237 0.05 -0.29 -7.21
C ALA A 237 0.07 -1.27 -6.03
N ILE A 238 -0.48 -0.87 -4.88
CA ILE A 238 -0.61 -1.73 -3.70
C ILE A 238 -1.50 -2.94 -4.01
N MET A 239 -2.64 -2.75 -4.64
CA MET A 239 -3.56 -3.85 -4.97
C MET A 239 -2.96 -4.81 -6.01
N ARG A 240 -2.26 -4.29 -7.03
CA ARG A 240 -1.57 -5.11 -8.06
C ARG A 240 -0.40 -5.91 -7.49
N SER A 241 0.32 -5.38 -6.49
CA SER A 241 1.43 -6.10 -5.87
C SER A 241 0.98 -7.39 -5.15
N GLY A 242 -0.33 -7.59 -5.04
CA GLY A 242 -0.98 -8.63 -4.25
C GLY A 242 -0.61 -8.47 -2.78
N HIS A 243 -1.56 -8.35 -1.91
CA HIS A 243 -1.32 -8.41 -0.47
C HIS A 243 -0.82 -9.82 -0.11
N ASN A 244 0.38 -10.15 -0.59
CA ASN A 244 1.06 -11.36 -0.17
C ASN A 244 1.52 -11.09 1.27
N THR A 245 0.63 -11.35 2.22
CA THR A 245 0.90 -11.40 3.66
C THR A 245 1.84 -12.54 4.05
N LYS A 246 2.52 -13.15 3.07
CA LYS A 246 3.69 -13.97 3.36
C LYS A 246 4.65 -13.06 4.09
N GLN A 247 4.87 -13.35 5.36
CA GLN A 247 5.82 -12.66 6.22
C GLN A 247 7.08 -12.36 5.43
N PHE A 248 7.23 -11.11 5.05
CA PHE A 248 8.41 -10.63 4.36
C PHE A 248 9.52 -10.69 5.40
N LYS A 249 10.38 -11.70 5.31
CA LYS A 249 11.59 -11.71 6.14
C LYS A 249 12.46 -10.57 5.64
N PRO A 250 12.68 -9.52 6.43
CA PRO A 250 13.48 -8.39 5.98
C PRO A 250 14.89 -8.89 5.68
N LYS A 251 15.39 -8.55 4.49
CA LYS A 251 16.79 -8.79 4.13
C LYS A 251 17.56 -7.50 4.41
N TYR A 252 18.60 -7.59 5.20
CA TYR A 252 19.46 -6.47 5.51
C TYR A 252 20.70 -6.53 4.62
N TYR A 253 21.16 -5.37 4.15
CA TYR A 253 22.46 -5.27 3.51
C TYR A 253 23.53 -5.71 4.51
N ASN A 254 24.32 -6.71 4.15
CA ASN A 254 25.45 -7.18 4.93
C ASN A 254 26.72 -6.97 4.11
N SER A 255 27.54 -6.00 4.50
CA SER A 255 28.82 -5.70 3.85
C SER A 255 29.88 -6.82 4.02
N GLU A 256 29.68 -7.74 4.97
CA GLU A 256 30.57 -8.88 5.18
C GLU A 256 30.30 -10.02 4.20
N THR A 257 29.10 -10.12 3.64
CA THR A 257 28.81 -11.06 2.57
C THR A 257 29.27 -10.45 1.26
N LYS A 258 30.25 -11.05 0.59
CA LYS A 258 30.68 -10.68 -0.77
C LYS A 258 29.63 -11.02 -1.83
N GLU A 259 28.41 -11.28 -1.39
CA GLU A 259 27.25 -11.64 -2.23
C GLU A 259 26.55 -10.38 -2.67
N ARG A 260 26.14 -10.33 -3.92
CA ARG A 260 25.40 -9.21 -4.49
C ARG A 260 24.20 -9.69 -5.29
N ILE A 261 23.16 -8.85 -5.32
CA ILE A 261 22.04 -9.02 -6.21
C ILE A 261 22.43 -8.40 -7.55
N GLU A 262 22.20 -9.11 -8.63
CA GLU A 262 22.44 -8.59 -9.97
C GLU A 262 21.22 -8.84 -10.87
N ASP A 263 20.79 -7.78 -11.54
CA ASP A 263 19.63 -7.82 -12.41
C ASP A 263 20.01 -7.96 -13.89
N ASP A 264 21.30 -7.83 -14.22
CA ASP A 264 21.78 -7.89 -15.58
C ASP A 264 23.23 -8.39 -15.69
N VAL A 265 23.47 -9.38 -16.54
CA VAL A 265 24.81 -9.98 -16.77
C VAL A 265 25.85 -8.96 -17.22
N PRO A 266 25.59 -8.00 -18.15
CA PRO A 266 26.55 -6.97 -18.48
C PRO A 266 27.04 -6.14 -17.30
N SER A 267 26.17 -5.83 -16.35
CA SER A 267 26.51 -5.12 -15.12
C SER A 267 27.50 -5.90 -14.27
N ILE A 268 27.30 -7.22 -14.18
CA ILE A 268 28.23 -8.14 -13.47
C ILE A 268 29.60 -8.11 -14.14
N LEU A 269 29.63 -8.27 -15.45
CA LEU A 269 30.87 -8.33 -16.22
C LEU A 269 31.71 -7.05 -16.12
N VAL A 270 31.04 -5.88 -16.17
CA VAL A 270 31.73 -4.58 -15.99
C VAL A 270 32.32 -4.48 -14.59
N LYS A 271 31.57 -4.86 -13.56
CA LYS A 271 32.01 -4.83 -12.15
C LYS A 271 33.14 -5.83 -11.88
N ASP A 272 33.17 -6.94 -12.61
CA ASP A 272 34.21 -7.98 -12.51
C ASP A 272 35.41 -7.75 -13.43
N GLY A 273 35.43 -6.62 -14.15
CA GLY A 273 36.62 -6.15 -14.86
C GLY A 273 36.77 -6.66 -16.30
N VAL A 274 35.69 -7.12 -16.93
CA VAL A 274 35.74 -7.44 -18.39
C VAL A 274 35.94 -6.17 -19.19
N PRO A 275 37.09 -5.99 -19.88
CA PRO A 275 37.46 -4.70 -20.43
C PRO A 275 36.71 -4.33 -21.72
N ASN A 276 36.18 -5.30 -22.45
CA ASN A 276 35.51 -5.11 -23.73
C ASN A 276 34.07 -5.61 -23.66
N ASN A 277 33.16 -4.72 -23.34
CA ASN A 277 31.76 -5.04 -23.19
C ASN A 277 30.94 -4.36 -24.30
N ASP A 278 30.41 -5.16 -25.21
CA ASP A 278 29.69 -4.69 -26.40
C ASP A 278 28.18 -4.97 -26.23
N LEU A 279 27.41 -3.91 -25.99
CA LEU A 279 25.96 -3.95 -25.78
C LEU A 279 25.17 -3.45 -27.01
N HIS A 280 25.88 -3.12 -28.11
CA HIS A 280 25.25 -2.59 -29.32
C HIS A 280 24.88 -3.71 -30.31
N ASP A 281 24.05 -3.39 -31.27
CA ASP A 281 23.65 -4.28 -32.37
C ASP A 281 23.17 -5.67 -31.94
N CYS A 282 22.30 -5.69 -30.90
CA CYS A 282 21.58 -6.89 -30.48
C CYS A 282 20.25 -7.05 -31.23
N ASN A 283 19.60 -8.19 -31.07
CA ASN A 283 18.28 -8.55 -31.64
C ASN A 283 18.27 -8.71 -33.17
N ASN A 284 19.38 -8.99 -33.78
CA ASN A 284 19.41 -9.41 -35.17
C ASN A 284 18.75 -10.77 -35.33
N GLY A 285 17.84 -10.95 -36.30
CA GLY A 285 17.04 -12.14 -36.47
C GLY A 285 17.85 -13.43 -36.64
N VAL A 286 19.09 -13.35 -37.17
CA VAL A 286 20.04 -14.46 -37.21
C VAL A 286 21.41 -13.95 -36.78
N VAL A 287 22.04 -14.64 -35.83
CA VAL A 287 23.37 -14.33 -35.34
C VAL A 287 24.27 -15.56 -35.51
N ASN A 288 25.40 -15.38 -36.25
CA ASN A 288 26.38 -16.43 -36.37
C ASN A 288 27.46 -16.29 -35.28
N ILE A 289 27.44 -17.21 -34.33
CA ILE A 289 28.41 -17.20 -33.20
C ILE A 289 29.85 -17.30 -33.66
N THR A 290 30.15 -18.12 -34.65
CA THR A 290 31.53 -18.28 -35.19
C THR A 290 32.07 -16.96 -35.72
N SER A 291 31.25 -16.19 -36.47
CA SER A 291 31.66 -14.88 -36.98
C SER A 291 31.98 -13.89 -35.87
N ILE A 292 31.19 -13.92 -34.76
CA ILE A 292 31.46 -13.08 -33.58
C ILE A 292 32.81 -13.49 -32.95
N LEU A 293 33.00 -14.78 -32.71
CA LEU A 293 34.24 -15.30 -32.12
C LEU A 293 35.46 -14.90 -32.96
N ASP A 294 35.37 -15.01 -34.29
CA ASP A 294 36.44 -14.60 -35.22
C ASP A 294 36.73 -13.10 -35.18
N SER A 295 35.67 -12.28 -35.07
CA SER A 295 35.83 -10.81 -34.98
C SER A 295 36.43 -10.33 -33.66
N LYS A 296 36.33 -11.12 -32.61
CA LYS A 296 36.77 -10.79 -31.25
C LYS A 296 38.10 -11.48 -30.86
N LYS A 297 38.74 -12.23 -31.76
CA LYS A 297 40.01 -12.97 -31.50
C LYS A 297 41.14 -12.09 -30.95
N GLN A 298 41.17 -10.78 -31.27
CA GLN A 298 42.16 -9.85 -30.74
C GLN A 298 42.00 -9.49 -29.28
N PHE A 299 40.83 -9.75 -28.68
CA PHE A 299 40.56 -9.40 -27.30
C PHE A 299 40.84 -10.59 -26.37
N LYS A 300 41.43 -10.32 -25.20
CA LYS A 300 41.71 -11.35 -24.19
C LYS A 300 40.44 -11.76 -23.47
N SER A 301 39.69 -10.79 -22.96
CA SER A 301 38.40 -10.99 -22.31
C SER A 301 37.40 -10.02 -22.88
N TRP A 302 36.21 -10.49 -23.19
CA TRP A 302 35.15 -9.67 -23.78
C TRP A 302 33.77 -10.26 -23.53
N SER A 303 32.75 -9.42 -23.72
CA SER A 303 31.37 -9.87 -23.81
C SER A 303 30.66 -9.19 -24.98
N LYS A 304 29.67 -9.85 -25.57
CA LYS A 304 28.76 -9.34 -26.59
C LYS A 304 27.33 -9.73 -26.29
N ARG A 305 26.48 -8.73 -26.08
CA ARG A 305 25.04 -8.95 -26.00
C ARG A 305 24.53 -9.28 -27.42
N VAL A 306 23.81 -10.38 -27.58
CA VAL A 306 23.24 -10.82 -28.86
C VAL A 306 21.71 -10.76 -28.88
N ILE A 307 21.08 -11.00 -27.73
CA ILE A 307 19.63 -10.89 -27.55
C ILE A 307 19.36 -10.01 -26.33
N ASN A 308 18.41 -9.10 -26.44
CA ASN A 308 17.92 -8.27 -25.37
C ASN A 308 16.47 -7.89 -25.62
N THR A 309 15.53 -8.63 -25.06
CA THR A 309 14.09 -8.42 -25.17
C THR A 309 13.46 -8.37 -23.77
N ASP A 310 12.19 -8.04 -23.67
CA ASP A 310 11.47 -7.98 -22.38
C ASP A 310 11.45 -9.32 -21.64
N SER A 311 11.57 -10.45 -22.36
CA SER A 311 11.46 -11.80 -21.77
C SER A 311 12.76 -12.60 -21.79
N ASN A 312 13.73 -12.23 -22.65
CA ASN A 312 14.94 -13.00 -22.86
C ASN A 312 16.15 -12.12 -23.10
N SER A 313 17.29 -12.53 -22.55
CA SER A 313 18.59 -11.94 -22.92
C SER A 313 19.64 -13.02 -23.09
N ALA A 314 20.56 -12.81 -24.03
CA ALA A 314 21.69 -13.68 -24.26
C ALA A 314 22.98 -12.87 -24.48
N THR A 315 24.06 -13.29 -23.85
CA THR A 315 25.36 -12.66 -23.94
C THR A 315 26.43 -13.73 -24.19
N LEU A 316 27.25 -13.52 -25.20
CA LEU A 316 28.49 -14.30 -25.40
C LEU A 316 29.58 -13.71 -24.52
N ILE A 317 30.34 -14.55 -23.83
CA ILE A 317 31.38 -14.15 -22.89
C ILE A 317 32.63 -14.99 -23.14
N GLN A 318 33.78 -14.33 -23.21
CA GLN A 318 35.09 -14.97 -23.18
C GLN A 318 35.89 -14.41 -22.01
N GLN A 319 36.45 -15.30 -21.21
CA GLN A 319 37.32 -14.96 -20.09
C GLN A 319 38.58 -15.85 -20.10
N LEU A 320 39.67 -15.33 -19.54
CA LEU A 320 40.92 -16.10 -19.38
C LEU A 320 40.89 -16.97 -18.16
N PRO A 321 41.70 -18.03 -18.08
CA PRO A 321 41.85 -18.82 -16.87
C PRO A 321 42.14 -17.99 -15.63
N GLY A 322 41.39 -18.23 -14.55
CA GLY A 322 41.40 -17.44 -13.32
C GLY A 322 40.45 -16.25 -13.29
N GLU A 323 39.92 -15.82 -14.42
CA GLU A 323 38.84 -14.83 -14.46
C GLU A 323 37.48 -15.49 -14.24
N GLY A 324 36.49 -14.73 -13.88
CA GLY A 324 35.13 -15.20 -13.63
C GLY A 324 34.26 -14.14 -12.98
N ASN A 325 33.09 -14.54 -12.50
CA ASN A 325 32.20 -13.65 -11.80
C ASN A 325 32.27 -13.87 -10.30
N ARG A 326 32.22 -12.81 -9.52
CA ARG A 326 32.08 -12.91 -8.06
C ARG A 326 30.75 -13.56 -7.67
N ARG A 327 30.67 -14.12 -6.47
CA ARG A 327 29.45 -14.75 -5.97
C ARG A 327 28.29 -13.74 -5.95
N HIS A 328 27.18 -14.12 -6.58
CA HIS A 328 25.97 -13.31 -6.72
C HIS A 328 24.73 -14.20 -6.90
N TYR A 329 23.54 -13.61 -7.04
CA TYR A 329 22.30 -14.30 -7.37
C TYR A 329 21.32 -13.38 -8.09
N HIS A 330 20.37 -13.96 -8.82
CA HIS A 330 19.33 -13.26 -9.55
C HIS A 330 17.97 -13.50 -8.87
N PRO A 331 17.27 -12.48 -8.36
CA PRO A 331 16.01 -12.67 -7.68
C PRO A 331 14.82 -12.90 -8.63
N ASN A 332 14.89 -12.41 -9.87
CA ASN A 332 13.74 -12.28 -10.74
C ASN A 332 13.70 -13.28 -11.90
N TRP A 333 14.79 -13.92 -12.23
CA TRP A 333 14.91 -14.78 -13.41
C TRP A 333 15.86 -15.97 -13.18
N ASN A 334 15.70 -17.03 -13.99
CA ASN A 334 16.61 -18.15 -14.06
C ASN A 334 17.70 -17.84 -15.08
N GLU A 335 18.90 -18.30 -14.84
CA GLU A 335 20.03 -18.18 -15.74
C GLU A 335 20.39 -19.54 -16.31
N TRP A 336 20.83 -19.58 -17.55
CA TRP A 336 21.39 -20.77 -18.13
C TRP A 336 22.61 -20.43 -18.99
N TRP A 337 23.54 -21.36 -19.05
CA TRP A 337 24.77 -21.20 -19.79
C TRP A 337 25.01 -22.39 -20.69
N TYR A 338 25.48 -22.13 -21.93
CA TYR A 338 26.01 -23.14 -22.83
C TYR A 338 27.49 -22.92 -22.99
N ILE A 339 28.30 -23.93 -22.70
CA ILE A 339 29.76 -23.85 -22.77
C ILE A 339 30.19 -24.11 -24.22
N VAL A 340 30.60 -23.03 -24.89
CA VAL A 340 31.03 -23.10 -26.30
C VAL A 340 32.43 -23.69 -26.43
N ASP A 341 33.34 -23.35 -25.49
CA ASP A 341 34.71 -23.85 -25.44
C ASP A 341 35.33 -23.71 -24.05
N GLY A 342 36.39 -24.49 -23.77
CA GLY A 342 37.11 -24.47 -22.50
C GLY A 342 36.46 -25.19 -21.38
N GLN A 343 37.02 -25.02 -20.17
CA GLN A 343 36.54 -25.58 -18.92
C GLN A 343 36.28 -24.49 -17.90
N TRP A 344 35.18 -24.66 -17.13
CA TRP A 344 34.75 -23.71 -16.14
C TRP A 344 34.38 -24.40 -14.84
N GLU A 345 34.76 -23.79 -13.74
CA GLU A 345 34.30 -24.18 -12.41
C GLU A 345 33.05 -23.39 -12.03
N TRP A 346 32.01 -24.12 -11.63
CA TRP A 346 30.74 -23.58 -11.17
C TRP A 346 30.53 -23.92 -9.70
N GLU A 347 30.42 -22.92 -8.88
CA GLU A 347 29.98 -23.04 -7.50
C GLU A 347 28.52 -22.56 -7.41
N VAL A 348 27.62 -23.44 -7.03
CA VAL A 348 26.20 -23.13 -6.81
C VAL A 348 25.80 -23.61 -5.41
N GLU A 349 25.31 -22.70 -4.56
CA GLU A 349 24.95 -22.99 -3.15
C GLU A 349 26.08 -23.67 -2.35
N GLY A 350 27.32 -23.46 -2.72
CA GLY A 350 28.51 -24.07 -2.09
C GLY A 350 28.94 -25.41 -2.68
N GLU A 351 28.20 -25.97 -3.61
CA GLU A 351 28.63 -27.15 -4.39
C GLU A 351 29.40 -26.73 -5.64
N THR A 352 30.54 -27.31 -5.87
CA THR A 352 31.39 -27.02 -7.02
C THR A 352 31.34 -28.13 -8.07
N LYS A 353 31.19 -27.76 -9.34
CA LYS A 353 31.21 -28.65 -10.50
C LYS A 353 32.08 -28.05 -11.61
N VAL A 354 32.82 -28.91 -12.28
CA VAL A 354 33.56 -28.55 -13.49
C VAL A 354 32.68 -28.88 -14.70
N VAL A 355 32.52 -27.92 -15.60
CA VAL A 355 31.81 -28.08 -16.87
C VAL A 355 32.73 -27.79 -18.03
N SER A 356 32.41 -28.36 -19.18
CA SER A 356 33.24 -28.34 -20.37
C SER A 356 32.42 -28.06 -21.61
N LYS A 357 33.08 -27.87 -22.74
CA LYS A 357 32.48 -27.69 -24.05
C LYS A 357 31.31 -28.64 -24.30
N GLY A 358 30.13 -28.09 -24.64
CA GLY A 358 28.89 -28.83 -24.93
C GLY A 358 27.98 -28.97 -23.72
N ASP A 359 28.40 -28.66 -22.50
CA ASP A 359 27.56 -28.70 -21.33
C ASP A 359 26.60 -27.51 -21.29
N ILE A 360 25.42 -27.73 -20.71
CA ILE A 360 24.44 -26.71 -20.37
C ILE A 360 24.28 -26.69 -18.85
N VAL A 361 24.37 -25.50 -18.27
CA VAL A 361 24.17 -25.28 -16.82
C VAL A 361 22.91 -24.46 -16.63
N LEU A 362 22.03 -24.90 -15.71
CA LEU A 362 20.87 -24.14 -15.29
C LEU A 362 21.07 -23.65 -13.85
N ILE A 363 20.80 -22.39 -13.62
CA ILE A 363 20.79 -21.77 -12.30
C ILE A 363 19.40 -21.19 -12.08
N GLU A 364 18.70 -21.72 -11.11
CA GLU A 364 17.39 -21.21 -10.74
C GLU A 364 17.51 -19.86 -10.02
N LYS A 365 16.48 -19.02 -10.14
CA LYS A 365 16.41 -17.75 -9.41
C LYS A 365 16.66 -17.95 -7.92
N ASN A 366 17.30 -16.97 -7.29
CA ASN A 366 17.72 -16.94 -5.89
C ASN A 366 18.83 -17.95 -5.52
N LYS A 367 19.39 -18.71 -6.46
CA LYS A 367 20.55 -19.57 -6.20
C LYS A 367 21.82 -18.75 -6.28
N LYS A 368 22.59 -18.80 -5.20
CA LYS A 368 23.90 -18.14 -5.10
C LYS A 368 24.91 -18.91 -5.89
N HIS A 369 25.59 -18.22 -6.78
CA HIS A 369 26.57 -18.87 -7.67
C HIS A 369 27.77 -17.98 -7.97
N LYS A 370 28.85 -18.65 -8.37
CA LYS A 370 30.10 -18.07 -8.83
C LYS A 370 30.63 -18.93 -9.96
N ILE A 371 31.23 -18.31 -10.95
CA ILE A 371 31.91 -19.01 -12.06
C ILE A 371 33.35 -18.56 -12.18
N THR A 372 34.20 -19.50 -12.57
CA THR A 372 35.63 -19.24 -12.81
C THR A 372 36.12 -20.05 -14.02
N ALA A 373 36.74 -19.38 -14.99
CA ALA A 373 37.41 -20.07 -16.08
C ALA A 373 38.66 -20.76 -15.57
N ILE A 374 38.81 -22.05 -15.84
CA ILE A 374 39.96 -22.86 -15.32
C ILE A 374 40.92 -23.36 -16.39
N GLY A 375 40.59 -23.27 -17.67
CA GLY A 375 41.47 -23.63 -18.74
C GLY A 375 40.79 -24.12 -20.02
N LYS A 376 41.59 -24.66 -20.93
CA LYS A 376 41.10 -25.31 -22.14
C LYS A 376 40.79 -26.78 -21.89
#